data_6ab0fde1c94b60eb43d279c9a58b8063
#
_entry.id   6ab0fde1c94b60eb43d279c9a58b8063
#
_cell.length_a   1.000
_cell.length_b   1.000
_cell.length_c   1.000
_cell.angle_alpha   90.00
_cell.angle_beta   90.00
_cell.angle_gamma   90.00
#
_symmetry.space_group_name_H-M   'P 1'
#
loop_
_entity.id
_entity.type
_entity.pdbx_description
1 polymer ?
#
loop_
_entity_poly.entity_id
_entity_poly.type
_entity_poly.pdbx_seq_one_letter_code
_entity_poly.pdbx_strand_id
1 'polypeptide(L)'
;MPSDTYKIVYTRTDEAPALATYSLLPIIQAFTRASGVEFELKDISLAGRILANFPEQLSDEQKLGDALSELGELAKTSDANIIKLPNISASIPQLTGAIRELQSKGYSVPDFPEEPSTDEEQAIRARYAKVLGSAVNPVLREGNSDRRVAGPVKEYAKKHPHSMGAWTADSQSKVATMSGGDFYGSEQSCVSSDGGTVRIEFHDIEGSINVLRETVDLLPNEVIDAGVMSVKQLRSFLSETIDQALESGVLLSVHLKATMMKVSDPIIFGHAVSVYYEKLFEAHAKTFHEIGFHPNNGLGDLYAKLDSLPTEVAEQIRGDIEAIYESRPSLAMVDSDRGITNLHVPSDVIIDASMPAAIRTSGKMWGPDGQLHDTHAVIPDRSYSGVYQAVIDFCKQNGAFDVTTMGNVSNVGLMAKKAEEYGSHDKTFEIEAAGVVKVVDEQGTVLMEHEVEAGDIWRMCQTKDIAIQDWVRLAVERARLTGNAAIFWLDENRAHDAQLIGKVNQYLGDHDTSGLDISILPPSQAALVTCQRCKDGLDTISVTGN
;
A
#
# COMPACT_ATOMS: atom_id res chain seq x y z
N MET A 1 9.14 -31.72 -27.27
CA MET A 1 8.01 -31.01 -27.86
C MET A 1 7.28 -30.36 -26.73
N PRO A 2 6.95 -29.05 -26.78
CA PRO A 2 6.07 -28.49 -25.77
C PRO A 2 4.75 -29.23 -25.84
N SER A 3 4.16 -29.55 -24.71
CA SER A 3 2.83 -30.18 -24.69
C SER A 3 1.84 -29.19 -25.30
N ASP A 4 1.13 -29.56 -26.34
CA ASP A 4 0.08 -28.76 -26.99
C ASP A 4 -1.17 -28.53 -26.11
N THR A 5 -1.10 -28.81 -24.83
CA THR A 5 -2.18 -28.61 -23.88
C THR A 5 -2.00 -27.27 -23.14
N TYR A 6 -2.85 -26.31 -23.51
CA TYR A 6 -2.95 -25.05 -22.76
C TYR A 6 -3.50 -25.32 -21.36
N LYS A 7 -2.86 -24.75 -20.34
CA LYS A 7 -3.23 -24.90 -18.93
C LYS A 7 -3.57 -23.54 -18.32
N ILE A 8 -4.68 -23.47 -17.61
CA ILE A 8 -5.04 -22.33 -16.75
C ILE A 8 -4.81 -22.74 -15.30
N VAL A 9 -4.02 -21.98 -14.58
CA VAL A 9 -3.87 -22.10 -13.13
C VAL A 9 -4.74 -21.04 -12.45
N TYR A 10 -5.73 -21.50 -11.71
CA TYR A 10 -6.64 -20.62 -10.96
C TYR A 10 -6.25 -20.62 -9.49
N THR A 11 -6.15 -19.44 -8.88
CA THR A 11 -5.77 -19.32 -7.47
C THR A 11 -6.99 -19.26 -6.56
N ARG A 12 -6.93 -19.98 -5.44
CA ARG A 12 -7.91 -19.95 -4.36
C ARG A 12 -7.33 -19.21 -3.16
N THR A 13 -8.15 -18.42 -2.48
CA THR A 13 -7.80 -17.68 -1.27
C THR A 13 -8.96 -17.67 -0.28
N ASP A 14 -8.66 -17.43 0.99
CA ASP A 14 -9.61 -17.22 2.10
C ASP A 14 -9.72 -15.73 2.52
N GLU A 15 -8.98 -14.86 1.86
CA GLU A 15 -8.96 -13.42 2.13
C GLU A 15 -10.09 -12.68 1.37
N ALA A 16 -10.08 -11.34 1.38
CA ALA A 16 -11.14 -10.50 0.81
C ALA A 16 -11.74 -10.93 -0.54
N PRO A 17 -10.98 -11.46 -1.55
CA PRO A 17 -11.56 -11.90 -2.80
C PRO A 17 -12.17 -13.32 -2.78
N ALA A 18 -12.28 -13.98 -1.62
CA ALA A 18 -12.75 -15.37 -1.54
C ALA A 18 -14.12 -15.58 -2.20
N LEU A 19 -15.11 -14.72 -1.94
CA LEU A 19 -16.44 -14.83 -2.54
C LEU A 19 -16.38 -14.72 -4.06
N ALA A 20 -15.62 -13.77 -4.60
CA ALA A 20 -15.44 -13.62 -6.05
C ALA A 20 -14.71 -14.84 -6.63
N THR A 21 -13.70 -15.38 -5.94
CA THR A 21 -12.99 -16.59 -6.32
C THR A 21 -13.96 -17.76 -6.50
N TYR A 22 -14.79 -18.03 -5.49
CA TYR A 22 -15.75 -19.15 -5.55
C TYR A 22 -16.87 -18.92 -6.56
N SER A 23 -17.31 -17.67 -6.78
CA SER A 23 -18.34 -17.34 -7.75
C SER A 23 -17.87 -17.51 -9.21
N LEU A 24 -16.63 -17.14 -9.51
CA LEU A 24 -16.07 -17.22 -10.86
C LEU A 24 -15.57 -18.62 -11.23
N LEU A 25 -15.11 -19.40 -10.26
CA LEU A 25 -14.55 -20.74 -10.49
C LEU A 25 -15.43 -21.66 -11.33
N PRO A 26 -16.73 -21.86 -11.02
CA PRO A 26 -17.58 -22.74 -11.82
C PRO A 26 -17.83 -22.21 -13.23
N ILE A 27 -17.82 -20.90 -13.43
CA ILE A 27 -17.99 -20.27 -14.74
C ILE A 27 -16.77 -20.57 -15.61
N ILE A 28 -15.56 -20.36 -15.10
CA ILE A 28 -14.31 -20.62 -15.81
C ILE A 28 -14.17 -22.12 -16.10
N GLN A 29 -14.46 -22.98 -15.14
CA GLN A 29 -14.44 -24.45 -15.34
C GLN A 29 -15.44 -24.90 -16.41
N ALA A 30 -16.65 -24.35 -16.44
CA ALA A 30 -17.64 -24.67 -17.46
C ALA A 30 -17.19 -24.20 -18.85
N PHE A 31 -16.59 -23.03 -18.96
CA PHE A 31 -16.07 -22.46 -20.19
C PHE A 31 -14.89 -23.28 -20.74
N THR A 32 -13.93 -23.66 -19.90
CA THR A 32 -12.72 -24.37 -20.30
C THR A 32 -12.97 -25.86 -20.63
N ARG A 33 -14.01 -26.46 -20.04
CA ARG A 33 -14.31 -27.90 -20.22
C ARG A 33 -14.42 -28.32 -21.67
N ALA A 34 -15.00 -27.51 -22.56
CA ALA A 34 -15.21 -27.82 -23.97
C ALA A 34 -14.04 -27.37 -24.85
N SER A 35 -13.07 -26.62 -24.34
CA SER A 35 -11.98 -26.06 -25.14
C SER A 35 -10.70 -26.91 -25.14
N GLY A 36 -10.67 -28.00 -24.37
CA GLY A 36 -9.47 -28.84 -24.22
C GLY A 36 -8.35 -28.16 -23.38
N VAL A 37 -8.66 -27.06 -22.70
CA VAL A 37 -7.73 -26.37 -21.79
C VAL A 37 -7.71 -27.09 -20.45
N GLU A 38 -6.55 -27.48 -19.99
CA GLU A 38 -6.37 -28.03 -18.64
C GLU A 38 -6.60 -26.94 -17.58
N PHE A 39 -7.15 -27.35 -16.44
CA PHE A 39 -7.46 -26.44 -15.35
C PHE A 39 -6.86 -26.98 -14.05
N GLU A 40 -6.03 -26.17 -13.40
CA GLU A 40 -5.43 -26.49 -12.09
C GLU A 40 -5.83 -25.45 -11.06
N LEU A 41 -6.12 -25.90 -9.83
CA LEU A 41 -6.42 -25.04 -8.69
C LEU A 41 -5.24 -25.03 -7.74
N LYS A 42 -4.70 -23.84 -7.44
CA LYS A 42 -3.63 -23.62 -6.45
C LYS A 42 -4.16 -22.82 -5.27
N ASP A 43 -3.84 -23.28 -4.07
CA ASP A 43 -4.24 -22.63 -2.83
C ASP A 43 -3.16 -21.65 -2.36
N ILE A 44 -3.46 -20.36 -2.41
CA ILE A 44 -2.62 -19.27 -1.92
C ILE A 44 -3.26 -18.53 -0.74
N SER A 45 -4.19 -19.18 -0.04
CA SER A 45 -4.82 -18.65 1.16
C SER A 45 -3.80 -18.30 2.25
N LEU A 46 -4.16 -17.42 3.17
CA LEU A 46 -3.30 -17.09 4.31
C LEU A 46 -2.96 -18.35 5.12
N ALA A 47 -3.96 -19.20 5.39
CA ALA A 47 -3.77 -20.48 6.07
C ALA A 47 -2.80 -21.41 5.29
N GLY A 48 -2.99 -21.55 3.98
CA GLY A 48 -2.09 -22.36 3.13
C GLY A 48 -0.66 -21.86 3.13
N ARG A 49 -0.47 -20.53 3.05
CA ARG A 49 0.86 -19.90 3.11
C ARG A 49 1.53 -20.05 4.48
N ILE A 50 0.78 -19.99 5.58
CA ILE A 50 1.28 -20.27 6.93
C ILE A 50 1.78 -21.71 7.00
N LEU A 51 0.95 -22.68 6.63
CA LEU A 51 1.32 -24.10 6.70
C LEU A 51 2.55 -24.42 5.82
N ALA A 52 2.63 -23.88 4.62
CA ALA A 52 3.78 -24.05 3.73
C ALA A 52 5.09 -23.49 4.33
N ASN A 53 5.02 -22.48 5.20
CA ASN A 53 6.20 -21.91 5.86
C ASN A 53 6.68 -22.66 7.10
N PHE A 54 5.90 -23.61 7.65
CA PHE A 54 6.25 -24.37 8.85
C PHE A 54 6.10 -25.89 8.67
N PRO A 55 6.62 -26.50 7.58
CA PRO A 55 6.40 -27.92 7.28
C PRO A 55 7.01 -28.87 8.32
N GLU A 56 8.06 -28.47 9.05
CA GLU A 56 8.69 -29.26 10.10
C GLU A 56 7.84 -29.35 11.38
N GLN A 57 6.89 -28.45 11.55
CA GLN A 57 5.95 -28.44 12.70
C GLN A 57 4.71 -29.30 12.44
N LEU A 58 4.56 -29.83 11.22
CA LEU A 58 3.36 -30.52 10.74
C LEU A 58 3.60 -32.03 10.58
N SER A 59 2.56 -32.82 10.81
CA SER A 59 2.56 -34.23 10.41
C SER A 59 2.60 -34.37 8.89
N ASP A 60 3.05 -35.52 8.38
CA ASP A 60 3.16 -35.75 6.93
C ASP A 60 1.82 -35.57 6.18
N GLU A 61 0.70 -35.85 6.85
CA GLU A 61 -0.65 -35.67 6.29
C GLU A 61 -1.08 -34.19 6.25
N GLN A 62 -0.49 -33.34 7.08
CA GLN A 62 -0.79 -31.91 7.19
C GLN A 62 0.10 -31.03 6.31
N LYS A 63 1.22 -31.56 5.82
CA LYS A 63 2.16 -30.81 4.99
C LYS A 63 1.54 -30.42 3.67
N LEU A 64 1.69 -29.15 3.33
CA LEU A 64 1.30 -28.57 2.03
C LEU A 64 2.53 -28.12 1.26
N GLY A 65 2.49 -28.24 -0.06
CA GLY A 65 3.48 -27.62 -0.95
C GLY A 65 3.37 -26.09 -0.94
N ASP A 66 4.48 -25.41 -1.22
CA ASP A 66 4.48 -23.95 -1.37
C ASP A 66 3.94 -23.54 -2.74
N ALA A 67 2.61 -23.49 -2.84
CA ALA A 67 1.90 -23.13 -4.06
C ALA A 67 2.28 -21.73 -4.57
N LEU A 68 2.62 -20.79 -3.66
CA LEU A 68 3.03 -19.45 -4.07
C LEU A 68 4.40 -19.45 -4.73
N SER A 69 5.37 -20.17 -4.19
CA SER A 69 6.69 -20.36 -4.82
C SER A 69 6.58 -21.04 -6.18
N GLU A 70 5.77 -22.10 -6.29
CA GLU A 70 5.54 -22.78 -7.57
C GLU A 70 4.94 -21.84 -8.62
N LEU A 71 3.97 -21.04 -8.24
CA LEU A 71 3.38 -20.02 -9.12
C LEU A 71 4.38 -18.92 -9.50
N GLY A 72 5.27 -18.55 -8.58
CA GLY A 72 6.34 -17.59 -8.83
C GLY A 72 7.34 -18.08 -9.87
N GLU A 73 7.68 -19.37 -9.87
CA GLU A 73 8.51 -19.95 -10.94
C GLU A 73 7.75 -20.06 -12.27
N LEU A 74 6.48 -20.47 -12.23
CA LEU A 74 5.64 -20.51 -13.42
C LEU A 74 5.49 -19.12 -14.06
N ALA A 75 5.31 -18.07 -13.26
CA ALA A 75 5.15 -16.70 -13.73
C ALA A 75 6.32 -16.19 -14.58
N LYS A 76 7.52 -16.76 -14.41
CA LYS A 76 8.71 -16.44 -15.20
C LYS A 76 8.75 -17.10 -16.58
N THR A 77 7.84 -18.00 -16.88
CA THR A 77 7.80 -18.78 -18.12
C THR A 77 6.80 -18.24 -19.13
N SER A 78 6.97 -18.57 -20.40
CA SER A 78 6.00 -18.23 -21.45
C SER A 78 4.67 -18.98 -21.32
N ASP A 79 4.63 -20.04 -20.54
CA ASP A 79 3.47 -20.91 -20.35
C ASP A 79 2.57 -20.43 -19.20
N ALA A 80 2.97 -19.33 -18.53
CA ALA A 80 2.23 -18.76 -17.42
C ALA A 80 0.86 -18.23 -17.87
N ASN A 81 -0.18 -18.90 -17.43
CA ASN A 81 -1.56 -18.47 -17.59
C ASN A 81 -2.26 -18.58 -16.23
N ILE A 82 -2.04 -17.58 -15.37
CA ILE A 82 -2.45 -17.57 -13.99
C ILE A 82 -3.59 -16.59 -13.79
N ILE A 83 -4.72 -17.08 -13.29
CA ILE A 83 -5.85 -16.23 -12.86
C ILE A 83 -5.77 -16.05 -11.36
N LYS A 84 -5.40 -14.84 -10.96
CA LYS A 84 -5.33 -14.42 -9.56
C LYS A 84 -6.21 -13.19 -9.36
N LEU A 85 -7.15 -13.27 -8.42
CA LEU A 85 -7.97 -12.11 -8.08
C LEU A 85 -7.16 -11.13 -7.21
N PRO A 86 -7.44 -9.82 -7.29
CA PRO A 86 -6.68 -8.78 -6.59
C PRO A 86 -6.93 -8.79 -5.06
N ASN A 87 -6.20 -7.93 -4.35
CA ASN A 87 -6.38 -7.59 -2.93
C ASN A 87 -6.12 -8.74 -1.95
N ILE A 88 -5.06 -9.53 -2.20
CA ILE A 88 -4.57 -10.53 -1.24
C ILE A 88 -3.49 -9.88 -0.38
N SER A 89 -3.84 -9.60 0.87
CA SER A 89 -2.93 -9.03 1.87
C SER A 89 -3.42 -9.35 3.28
N ALA A 90 -2.49 -9.50 4.24
CA ALA A 90 -2.80 -9.83 5.62
C ALA A 90 -2.12 -8.86 6.59
N SER A 91 -2.89 -8.34 7.55
CA SER A 91 -2.38 -7.60 8.71
C SER A 91 -1.94 -8.54 9.83
N ILE A 92 -1.23 -8.02 10.83
CA ILE A 92 -0.85 -8.80 12.02
C ILE A 92 -2.07 -9.37 12.75
N PRO A 93 -3.16 -8.63 13.01
CA PRO A 93 -4.36 -9.21 13.60
C PRO A 93 -4.98 -10.34 12.79
N GLN A 94 -5.00 -10.23 11.46
CA GLN A 94 -5.49 -11.31 10.59
C GLN A 94 -4.56 -12.53 10.65
N LEU A 95 -3.24 -12.33 10.64
CA LEU A 95 -2.27 -13.40 10.80
C LEU A 95 -2.45 -14.13 12.13
N THR A 96 -2.53 -13.37 13.23
CA THR A 96 -2.71 -13.94 14.58
C THR A 96 -4.03 -14.71 14.69
N GLY A 97 -5.10 -14.18 14.10
CA GLY A 97 -6.39 -14.86 13.99
C GLY A 97 -6.29 -16.19 13.24
N ALA A 98 -5.62 -16.20 12.08
CA ALA A 98 -5.42 -17.40 11.27
C ALA A 98 -4.54 -18.44 12.00
N ILE A 99 -3.49 -18.03 12.72
CA ILE A 99 -2.66 -18.93 13.55
C ILE A 99 -3.53 -19.60 14.61
N ARG A 100 -4.31 -18.84 15.38
CA ARG A 100 -5.20 -19.39 16.41
C ARG A 100 -6.22 -20.37 15.83
N GLU A 101 -6.79 -20.06 14.67
CA GLU A 101 -7.72 -20.95 13.98
C GLU A 101 -7.04 -22.27 13.57
N LEU A 102 -5.84 -22.22 12.99
CA LEU A 102 -5.06 -23.39 12.63
C LEU A 102 -4.72 -24.25 13.86
N GLN A 103 -4.26 -23.62 14.95
CA GLN A 103 -3.97 -24.30 16.20
C GLN A 103 -5.22 -24.98 16.78
N SER A 104 -6.38 -24.33 16.73
CA SER A 104 -7.65 -24.91 17.18
C SER A 104 -8.08 -26.14 16.35
N LYS A 105 -7.61 -26.23 15.11
CA LYS A 105 -7.81 -27.38 14.20
C LYS A 105 -6.73 -28.44 14.32
N GLY A 106 -5.80 -28.32 15.26
CA GLY A 106 -4.75 -29.30 15.55
C GLY A 106 -3.48 -29.17 14.73
N TYR A 107 -3.22 -28.02 14.10
CA TYR A 107 -1.95 -27.72 13.46
C TYR A 107 -0.97 -27.11 14.47
N SER A 108 0.24 -27.65 14.55
CA SER A 108 1.27 -27.22 15.52
C SER A 108 2.09 -26.02 15.02
N VAL A 109 1.46 -25.03 14.39
CA VAL A 109 2.17 -23.80 13.97
C VAL A 109 2.51 -22.93 15.20
N PRO A 110 3.69 -22.28 15.24
CA PRO A 110 4.08 -21.45 16.38
C PRO A 110 3.27 -20.15 16.45
N ASP A 111 3.22 -19.55 17.64
CA ASP A 111 2.67 -18.19 17.79
C ASP A 111 3.52 -17.17 17.04
N PHE A 112 2.89 -16.06 16.65
CA PHE A 112 3.60 -14.93 16.07
C PHE A 112 4.25 -14.09 17.18
N PRO A 113 5.58 -13.98 17.25
CA PRO A 113 6.26 -13.16 18.26
C PRO A 113 6.23 -11.69 17.83
N GLU A 114 5.42 -10.88 18.51
CA GLU A 114 5.34 -9.43 18.24
C GLU A 114 6.64 -8.73 18.65
N GLU A 115 7.23 -9.12 19.78
CA GLU A 115 8.52 -8.63 20.28
C GLU A 115 9.48 -9.81 20.51
N PRO A 116 10.22 -10.23 19.48
CA PRO A 116 11.10 -11.37 19.59
C PRO A 116 12.28 -11.10 20.53
N SER A 117 12.43 -11.91 21.55
CA SER A 117 13.49 -11.82 22.58
C SER A 117 14.61 -12.83 22.40
N THR A 118 14.42 -13.83 21.54
CA THR A 118 15.37 -14.90 21.27
C THR A 118 15.63 -15.06 19.77
N ASP A 119 16.76 -15.69 19.41
CA ASP A 119 17.09 -15.99 18.01
C ASP A 119 16.02 -16.89 17.35
N GLU A 120 15.43 -17.81 18.12
CA GLU A 120 14.34 -18.67 17.65
C GLU A 120 13.09 -17.86 17.32
N GLU A 121 12.69 -16.94 18.19
CA GLU A 121 11.55 -16.05 17.95
C GLU A 121 11.81 -15.09 16.78
N GLN A 122 13.04 -14.59 16.62
CA GLN A 122 13.43 -13.79 15.46
C GLN A 122 13.30 -14.58 14.17
N ALA A 123 13.72 -15.85 14.16
CA ALA A 123 13.58 -16.74 13.00
C ALA A 123 12.11 -17.02 12.67
N ILE A 124 11.26 -17.25 13.69
CA ILE A 124 9.81 -17.42 13.51
C ILE A 124 9.18 -16.15 12.93
N ARG A 125 9.50 -14.98 13.49
CA ARG A 125 9.01 -13.69 12.97
C ARG A 125 9.42 -13.46 11.52
N ALA A 126 10.66 -13.74 11.16
CA ALA A 126 11.16 -13.62 9.79
C ALA A 126 10.42 -14.55 8.81
N ARG A 127 9.99 -15.71 9.25
CA ARG A 127 9.17 -16.63 8.43
C ARG A 127 7.75 -16.10 8.25
N TYR A 128 7.11 -15.62 9.30
CA TYR A 128 5.80 -15.00 9.20
C TYR A 128 5.81 -13.71 8.37
N ALA A 129 6.89 -12.95 8.36
CA ALA A 129 7.05 -11.78 7.51
C ALA A 129 6.87 -12.09 6.01
N LYS A 130 7.14 -13.33 5.58
CA LYS A 130 6.92 -13.77 4.19
C LYS A 130 5.45 -13.92 3.81
N VAL A 131 4.55 -14.04 4.79
CA VAL A 131 3.10 -14.20 4.55
C VAL A 131 2.29 -12.95 4.92
N LEU A 132 2.91 -11.98 5.62
CA LEU A 132 2.31 -10.71 5.99
C LEU A 132 2.24 -9.73 4.81
N GLY A 133 1.29 -8.81 4.89
CA GLY A 133 1.08 -7.76 3.90
C GLY A 133 0.76 -8.33 2.52
N SER A 134 1.19 -7.64 1.48
CA SER A 134 0.98 -8.03 0.09
C SER A 134 1.99 -9.10 -0.39
N ALA A 135 2.07 -10.22 0.31
CA ALA A 135 3.08 -11.25 0.04
C ALA A 135 2.92 -11.94 -1.34
N VAL A 136 1.70 -12.01 -1.88
CA VAL A 136 1.40 -12.70 -3.14
C VAL A 136 1.73 -11.85 -4.37
N ASN A 137 1.38 -10.57 -4.35
CA ASN A 137 1.52 -9.70 -5.51
C ASN A 137 2.96 -9.59 -6.02
N PRO A 138 3.99 -9.36 -5.18
CA PRO A 138 5.37 -9.26 -5.64
C PRO A 138 5.88 -10.54 -6.30
N VAL A 139 5.43 -11.70 -5.83
CA VAL A 139 5.87 -13.00 -6.37
C VAL A 139 5.33 -13.24 -7.78
N LEU A 140 4.09 -12.84 -8.05
CA LEU A 140 3.41 -13.07 -9.33
C LEU A 140 3.59 -11.93 -10.34
N ARG A 141 4.27 -10.85 -9.96
CA ARG A 141 4.42 -9.65 -10.79
C ARG A 141 5.74 -9.68 -11.55
N GLU A 142 5.73 -10.20 -12.77
CA GLU A 142 6.91 -10.21 -13.66
C GLU A 142 6.90 -9.07 -14.69
N GLY A 143 5.74 -8.56 -15.08
CA GLY A 143 5.56 -7.45 -16.03
C GLY A 143 5.05 -6.18 -15.39
N ASN A 144 5.20 -5.06 -16.11
CA ASN A 144 4.55 -3.81 -15.76
C ASN A 144 3.03 -3.96 -15.86
N SER A 145 2.30 -3.19 -15.07
CA SER A 145 0.85 -3.25 -15.14
C SER A 145 0.33 -2.54 -16.39
N ASP A 146 -0.69 -3.15 -17.02
CA ASP A 146 -1.42 -2.60 -18.15
C ASP A 146 -2.91 -2.78 -17.86
N ARG A 147 -3.48 -1.80 -17.17
CA ARG A 147 -4.86 -1.84 -16.68
C ARG A 147 -5.77 -1.11 -17.63
N ARG A 148 -6.77 -1.83 -18.14
CA ARG A 148 -7.76 -1.31 -19.09
C ARG A 148 -9.16 -1.75 -18.70
N VAL A 149 -10.14 -0.90 -18.99
CA VAL A 149 -11.54 -1.29 -18.88
C VAL A 149 -11.98 -1.94 -20.19
N ALA A 150 -12.55 -3.14 -20.11
CA ALA A 150 -13.12 -3.80 -21.27
C ALA A 150 -14.32 -3.01 -21.83
N GLY A 151 -14.42 -2.86 -23.15
CA GLY A 151 -15.51 -2.14 -23.81
C GLY A 151 -16.92 -2.54 -23.33
N PRO A 152 -17.27 -3.84 -23.22
CA PRO A 152 -18.57 -4.25 -22.70
C PRO A 152 -18.86 -3.78 -21.26
N VAL A 153 -17.84 -3.69 -20.40
CA VAL A 153 -17.99 -3.18 -19.01
C VAL A 153 -18.30 -1.68 -19.03
N LYS A 154 -17.62 -0.92 -19.89
CA LYS A 154 -17.91 0.50 -20.08
C LYS A 154 -19.33 0.73 -20.59
N GLU A 155 -19.75 -0.02 -21.61
CA GLU A 155 -21.11 0.07 -22.17
C GLU A 155 -22.18 -0.33 -21.15
N TYR A 156 -21.90 -1.31 -20.29
CA TYR A 156 -22.79 -1.66 -19.19
C TYR A 156 -22.90 -0.51 -18.18
N ALA A 157 -21.77 0.07 -17.77
CA ALA A 157 -21.76 1.19 -16.82
C ALA A 157 -22.52 2.43 -17.35
N LYS A 158 -22.40 2.73 -18.66
CA LYS A 158 -23.19 3.80 -19.28
C LYS A 158 -24.70 3.56 -19.25
N LYS A 159 -25.11 2.30 -19.44
CA LYS A 159 -26.52 1.89 -19.42
C LYS A 159 -27.10 1.78 -18.00
N HIS A 160 -26.24 1.54 -17.03
CA HIS A 160 -26.57 1.36 -15.63
C HIS A 160 -25.66 2.24 -14.75
N PRO A 161 -25.75 3.57 -14.89
CA PRO A 161 -24.84 4.50 -14.21
C PRO A 161 -25.03 4.40 -12.69
N HIS A 162 -23.90 4.29 -11.99
CA HIS A 162 -23.87 4.41 -10.53
C HIS A 162 -23.72 5.89 -10.12
N SER A 163 -24.06 6.20 -8.87
CA SER A 163 -23.86 7.53 -8.32
C SER A 163 -22.37 7.87 -8.22
N MET A 164 -22.03 9.11 -8.55
CA MET A 164 -20.70 9.71 -8.38
C MET A 164 -20.70 10.83 -7.33
N GLY A 165 -21.78 10.91 -6.53
CA GLY A 165 -21.99 11.94 -5.52
C GLY A 165 -22.60 13.21 -6.09
N ALA A 166 -22.83 14.17 -5.19
CA ALA A 166 -23.35 15.51 -5.50
C ALA A 166 -22.36 16.55 -4.99
N TRP A 167 -21.25 16.71 -5.69
CA TRP A 167 -20.22 17.66 -5.34
C TRP A 167 -20.71 19.10 -5.39
N THR A 168 -20.35 19.89 -4.38
CA THR A 168 -20.65 21.32 -4.28
C THR A 168 -19.39 22.12 -3.97
N ALA A 169 -19.36 23.36 -4.37
CA ALA A 169 -18.20 24.24 -4.20
C ALA A 169 -17.90 24.59 -2.72
N ASP A 170 -18.90 24.46 -1.85
CA ASP A 170 -18.81 24.74 -0.41
C ASP A 170 -18.40 23.52 0.43
N SER A 171 -18.16 22.35 -0.18
CA SER A 171 -17.62 21.18 0.52
C SER A 171 -16.32 21.52 1.26
N GLN A 172 -16.25 21.15 2.53
CA GLN A 172 -15.06 21.34 3.37
C GLN A 172 -14.10 20.14 3.33
N SER A 173 -14.47 19.08 2.60
CA SER A 173 -13.61 17.91 2.44
C SER A 173 -12.29 18.28 1.77
N LYS A 174 -11.19 17.82 2.33
CA LYS A 174 -9.83 18.07 1.80
C LYS A 174 -8.87 16.96 2.21
N VAL A 175 -7.74 16.92 1.53
CA VAL A 175 -6.58 16.13 1.99
C VAL A 175 -5.75 16.99 2.94
N ALA A 176 -5.41 16.44 4.10
CA ALA A 176 -4.40 16.99 5.00
C ALA A 176 -3.09 16.22 4.78
N THR A 177 -2.00 16.96 4.51
CA THR A 177 -0.68 16.39 4.23
C THR A 177 0.41 17.25 4.88
N MET A 178 1.57 16.64 5.16
CA MET A 178 2.70 17.35 5.74
C MET A 178 3.26 18.39 4.76
N SER A 179 3.88 19.44 5.30
CA SER A 179 4.56 20.47 4.50
C SER A 179 6.09 20.27 4.45
N GLY A 180 6.61 19.32 5.21
CA GLY A 180 8.03 18.96 5.33
C GLY A 180 8.20 17.79 6.29
N GLY A 181 9.42 17.20 6.31
CA GLY A 181 9.75 16.06 7.16
C GLY A 181 9.09 14.76 6.77
N ASP A 182 8.47 14.70 5.60
CA ASP A 182 7.92 13.51 4.96
C ASP A 182 8.93 12.88 4.00
N PHE A 183 8.63 11.70 3.49
CA PHE A 183 9.51 11.02 2.55
C PHE A 183 9.77 11.83 1.29
N TYR A 184 8.75 12.47 0.73
CA TYR A 184 8.90 13.34 -0.44
C TYR A 184 9.95 14.43 -0.23
N GLY A 185 9.94 15.10 0.91
CA GLY A 185 10.81 16.24 1.18
C GLY A 185 12.25 15.87 1.52
N SER A 186 12.48 14.65 2.00
CA SER A 186 13.79 14.14 2.42
C SER A 186 14.46 13.24 1.38
N GLU A 187 13.72 12.83 0.33
CA GLU A 187 14.17 11.82 -0.62
C GLU A 187 15.45 12.23 -1.35
N GLN A 188 16.43 11.34 -1.34
CA GLN A 188 17.64 11.37 -2.17
C GLN A 188 17.57 10.21 -3.14
N SER A 189 18.13 10.39 -4.35
CA SER A 189 18.16 9.34 -5.36
C SER A 189 19.39 9.44 -6.24
N CYS A 190 19.89 8.30 -6.70
CA CYS A 190 20.95 8.23 -7.69
C CYS A 190 20.81 6.98 -8.59
N VAL A 191 21.59 6.95 -9.67
CA VAL A 191 21.69 5.79 -10.58
C VAL A 191 22.97 5.03 -10.28
N SER A 192 22.86 3.74 -10.01
CA SER A 192 24.02 2.82 -9.92
C SER A 192 24.48 2.45 -11.33
N SER A 193 25.47 3.15 -11.88
CA SER A 193 25.90 2.99 -13.27
C SER A 193 26.40 1.57 -13.57
N ASP A 194 27.24 1.02 -12.69
CA ASP A 194 27.94 -0.24 -12.89
C ASP A 194 27.32 -1.43 -12.13
N GLY A 195 26.32 -1.17 -11.28
CA GLY A 195 25.83 -2.15 -10.33
C GLY A 195 26.81 -2.35 -9.16
N GLY A 196 26.78 -3.50 -8.53
CA GLY A 196 27.61 -3.83 -7.36
C GLY A 196 26.78 -4.10 -6.11
N THR A 197 27.35 -3.80 -4.94
CA THR A 197 26.61 -3.91 -3.68
C THR A 197 26.70 -2.62 -2.86
N VAL A 198 25.67 -2.38 -2.05
CA VAL A 198 25.71 -1.32 -1.04
C VAL A 198 25.31 -1.91 0.31
N ARG A 199 25.70 -1.24 1.37
CA ARG A 199 25.23 -1.53 2.74
C ARG A 199 24.54 -0.29 3.33
N ILE A 200 23.66 -0.52 4.28
CA ILE A 200 22.96 0.54 5.01
C ILE A 200 23.53 0.59 6.41
N GLU A 201 24.11 1.73 6.77
CA GLU A 201 24.77 1.95 8.05
C GLU A 201 24.04 3.05 8.84
N PHE A 202 23.84 2.81 10.14
CA PHE A 202 23.47 3.84 11.09
C PHE A 202 24.70 4.24 11.91
N HIS A 203 25.02 5.51 11.89
CA HIS A 203 26.10 6.13 12.65
C HIS A 203 25.49 6.95 13.77
N ASP A 204 25.69 6.53 15.01
CA ASP A 204 25.18 7.27 16.17
C ASP A 204 26.03 8.53 16.46
N ILE A 205 25.52 9.37 17.36
CA ILE A 205 26.20 10.61 17.75
C ILE A 205 27.50 10.38 18.54
N GLU A 206 27.76 9.16 19.03
CA GLU A 206 28.96 8.77 19.77
C GLU A 206 30.04 8.21 18.82
N GLY A 207 29.71 8.03 17.54
CA GLY A 207 30.60 7.54 16.48
C GLY A 207 30.60 6.02 16.33
N SER A 208 29.67 5.30 16.97
CA SER A 208 29.48 3.88 16.73
C SER A 208 28.73 3.65 15.42
N ILE A 209 29.06 2.56 14.75
CA ILE A 209 28.43 2.17 13.47
C ILE A 209 27.64 0.87 13.71
N ASN A 210 26.34 0.93 13.45
CA ASN A 210 25.47 -0.23 13.40
C ASN A 210 25.06 -0.49 11.94
N VAL A 211 25.34 -1.68 11.43
CA VAL A 211 24.94 -2.06 10.07
C VAL A 211 23.50 -2.55 10.07
N LEU A 212 22.59 -1.72 9.56
CA LEU A 212 21.17 -2.06 9.46
C LEU A 212 20.92 -3.11 8.38
N ARG A 213 21.72 -3.07 7.29
CA ARG A 213 21.67 -4.04 6.21
C ARG A 213 23.07 -4.25 5.63
N GLU A 214 23.59 -5.47 5.73
CA GLU A 214 24.97 -5.81 5.29
C GLU A 214 25.16 -5.73 3.77
N THR A 215 24.16 -6.18 3.00
CA THR A 215 24.30 -6.26 1.56
C THR A 215 22.96 -6.01 0.86
N VAL A 216 22.98 -5.10 -0.08
CA VAL A 216 21.92 -4.86 -1.07
C VAL A 216 22.55 -4.92 -2.44
N ASP A 217 22.21 -5.94 -3.23
CA ASP A 217 22.72 -6.11 -4.60
C ASP A 217 22.04 -5.10 -5.53
N LEU A 218 22.85 -4.42 -6.35
CA LEU A 218 22.41 -3.45 -7.36
C LEU A 218 22.76 -3.95 -8.76
N LEU A 219 21.83 -3.79 -9.67
CA LEU A 219 22.06 -4.02 -11.10
C LEU A 219 22.62 -2.77 -11.77
N PRO A 220 23.34 -2.92 -12.92
CA PRO A 220 23.75 -1.77 -13.70
C PRO A 220 22.57 -0.89 -14.12
N ASN A 221 22.74 0.42 -14.01
CA ASN A 221 21.74 1.44 -14.32
C ASN A 221 20.48 1.41 -13.44
N GLU A 222 20.49 0.70 -12.33
CA GLU A 222 19.39 0.68 -11.38
C GLU A 222 19.24 2.04 -10.69
N VAL A 223 18.01 2.52 -10.55
CA VAL A 223 17.71 3.71 -9.76
C VAL A 223 17.52 3.27 -8.30
N ILE A 224 18.24 3.91 -7.40
CA ILE A 224 18.07 3.74 -5.97
C ILE A 224 17.66 5.06 -5.33
N ASP A 225 16.83 4.98 -4.33
CA ASP A 225 16.36 6.13 -3.58
C ASP A 225 16.20 5.79 -2.10
N ALA A 226 16.36 6.78 -1.24
CA ALA A 226 16.15 6.66 0.18
C ALA A 226 15.52 7.95 0.73
N GLY A 227 14.75 7.81 1.81
CA GLY A 227 14.11 8.93 2.46
C GLY A 227 13.78 8.63 3.93
N VAL A 228 13.46 9.69 4.67
CA VAL A 228 13.11 9.62 6.08
C VAL A 228 11.82 10.38 6.35
N MET A 229 10.95 9.80 7.17
CA MET A 229 9.81 10.48 7.77
C MET A 229 10.18 10.87 9.19
N SER A 230 10.21 12.18 9.48
CA SER A 230 10.43 12.69 10.83
C SER A 230 9.19 12.47 11.68
N VAL A 231 9.30 11.62 12.68
CA VAL A 231 8.20 11.33 13.60
C VAL A 231 7.81 12.55 14.41
N LYS A 232 8.75 13.39 14.78
CA LYS A 232 8.48 14.65 15.48
C LYS A 232 7.58 15.58 14.64
N GLN A 233 7.88 15.75 13.35
CA GLN A 233 7.08 16.57 12.45
C GLN A 233 5.75 15.89 12.11
N LEU A 234 5.73 14.56 11.94
CA LEU A 234 4.51 13.78 11.75
C LEU A 234 3.54 13.97 12.93
N ARG A 235 4.01 13.85 14.16
CA ARG A 235 3.17 14.01 15.35
C ARG A 235 2.63 15.44 15.50
N SER A 236 3.45 16.47 15.21
CA SER A 236 2.99 17.87 15.17
C SER A 236 1.90 18.06 14.11
N PHE A 237 2.13 17.58 12.89
CA PHE A 237 1.16 17.62 11.80
C PHE A 237 -0.16 16.93 12.17
N LEU A 238 -0.10 15.74 12.79
CA LEU A 238 -1.29 15.01 13.22
C LEU A 238 -2.07 15.79 14.28
N SER A 239 -1.39 16.35 15.28
CA SER A 239 -2.04 17.18 16.32
C SER A 239 -2.74 18.40 15.72
N GLU A 240 -2.04 19.15 14.86
CA GLU A 240 -2.60 20.31 14.19
C GLU A 240 -3.80 19.97 13.30
N THR A 241 -3.74 18.82 12.61
CA THR A 241 -4.83 18.35 11.73
C THR A 241 -6.06 17.92 12.53
N ILE A 242 -5.87 17.28 13.68
CA ILE A 242 -6.94 16.93 14.62
C ILE A 242 -7.64 18.20 15.11
N ASP A 243 -6.89 19.21 15.53
CA ASP A 243 -7.45 20.48 16.01
C ASP A 243 -8.21 21.21 14.89
N GLN A 244 -7.66 21.26 13.66
CA GLN A 244 -8.34 21.83 12.50
C GLN A 244 -9.63 21.11 12.13
N ALA A 245 -9.67 19.77 12.23
CA ALA A 245 -10.88 19.00 11.97
C ALA A 245 -11.96 19.29 13.01
N LEU A 246 -11.57 19.41 14.29
CA LEU A 246 -12.46 19.78 15.39
C LEU A 246 -13.05 21.20 15.18
N GLU A 247 -12.21 22.19 14.89
CA GLU A 247 -12.63 23.57 14.63
C GLU A 247 -13.58 23.69 13.42
N SER A 248 -13.32 22.90 12.39
CA SER A 248 -14.15 22.88 11.17
C SER A 248 -15.43 22.05 11.31
N GLY A 249 -15.56 21.25 12.36
CA GLY A 249 -16.69 20.35 12.56
C GLY A 249 -16.81 19.26 11.52
N VAL A 250 -15.68 18.75 10.98
CA VAL A 250 -15.62 17.71 9.97
C VAL A 250 -15.03 16.42 10.54
N LEU A 251 -15.26 15.30 9.84
CA LEU A 251 -14.64 14.03 10.23
C LEU A 251 -13.13 14.05 10.01
N LEU A 252 -12.41 13.34 10.87
CA LEU A 252 -11.02 12.96 10.67
C LEU A 252 -10.94 11.54 10.13
N SER A 253 -10.14 11.32 9.08
CA SER A 253 -9.94 9.99 8.51
C SER A 253 -8.48 9.81 8.07
N VAL A 254 -7.82 8.76 8.54
CA VAL A 254 -6.44 8.43 8.15
C VAL A 254 -6.46 7.49 6.96
N HIS A 255 -5.66 7.77 5.94
CA HIS A 255 -5.59 6.98 4.70
C HIS A 255 -4.14 6.61 4.42
N LEU A 256 -3.82 5.33 4.54
CA LEU A 256 -2.49 4.76 4.42
C LEU A 256 -2.52 3.50 3.54
N LYS A 257 -1.36 2.91 3.30
CA LYS A 257 -1.21 1.66 2.57
C LYS A 257 -0.59 0.56 3.44
N ALA A 258 -1.02 0.47 4.69
CA ALA A 258 -0.42 -0.36 5.73
C ALA A 258 -0.37 -1.86 5.42
N THR A 259 -1.19 -2.38 4.51
CA THR A 259 -1.15 -3.78 4.09
C THR A 259 -0.07 -4.06 3.04
N MET A 260 0.35 -3.06 2.29
CA MET A 260 1.42 -3.17 1.30
C MET A 260 2.73 -2.57 1.84
N MET A 261 2.69 -1.35 2.36
CA MET A 261 3.80 -0.70 3.07
C MET A 261 3.82 -1.18 4.53
N LYS A 262 4.01 -2.48 4.72
CA LYS A 262 3.77 -3.20 5.96
C LYS A 262 4.76 -2.90 7.10
N VAL A 263 5.82 -2.13 6.85
CA VAL A 263 6.76 -1.67 7.88
C VAL A 263 6.48 -0.20 8.21
N SER A 264 6.54 0.71 7.23
CA SER A 264 6.39 2.15 7.49
C SER A 264 4.97 2.54 7.91
N ASP A 265 3.95 2.05 7.23
CA ASP A 265 2.60 2.58 7.41
C ASP A 265 1.89 2.14 8.69
N PRO A 266 2.10 0.92 9.23
CA PRO A 266 1.64 0.61 10.58
C PRO A 266 2.26 1.50 11.67
N ILE A 267 3.52 1.92 11.52
CA ILE A 267 4.17 2.86 12.45
C ILE A 267 3.51 4.23 12.34
N ILE A 268 3.32 4.75 11.12
CA ILE A 268 2.62 6.03 10.88
C ILE A 268 1.19 5.97 11.46
N PHE A 269 0.49 4.86 11.24
CA PHE A 269 -0.84 4.62 11.80
C PHE A 269 -0.83 4.62 13.34
N GLY A 270 0.15 3.97 13.95
CA GLY A 270 0.35 3.95 15.40
C GLY A 270 0.56 5.35 15.99
N HIS A 271 1.28 6.22 15.26
CA HIS A 271 1.40 7.63 15.65
C HIS A 271 0.06 8.36 15.58
N ALA A 272 -0.76 8.11 14.55
CA ALA A 272 -2.10 8.70 14.47
C ALA A 272 -2.98 8.24 15.64
N VAL A 273 -2.97 6.95 15.97
CA VAL A 273 -3.65 6.40 17.16
C VAL A 273 -3.13 7.07 18.44
N SER A 274 -1.81 7.11 18.62
CA SER A 274 -1.20 7.66 19.84
C SER A 274 -1.46 9.15 20.04
N VAL A 275 -1.53 9.95 18.97
CA VAL A 275 -1.81 11.40 19.05
C VAL A 275 -3.31 11.64 19.26
N TYR A 276 -4.18 10.89 18.58
CA TYR A 276 -5.62 11.04 18.78
C TYR A 276 -6.05 10.65 20.19
N TYR A 277 -5.51 9.57 20.75
CA TYR A 277 -5.80 9.04 22.08
C TYR A 277 -4.74 9.38 23.13
N GLU A 278 -4.00 10.49 22.97
CA GLU A 278 -2.84 10.86 23.82
C GLU A 278 -3.16 10.76 25.32
N LYS A 279 -4.28 11.33 25.76
CA LYS A 279 -4.71 11.27 27.19
C LYS A 279 -4.93 9.83 27.68
N LEU A 280 -5.39 8.94 26.82
CA LEU A 280 -5.57 7.52 27.15
C LEU A 280 -4.22 6.83 27.39
N PHE A 281 -3.23 7.11 26.52
CA PHE A 281 -1.88 6.58 26.67
C PHE A 281 -1.18 7.14 27.92
N GLU A 282 -1.38 8.42 28.24
CA GLU A 282 -0.85 9.03 29.48
C GLU A 282 -1.44 8.37 30.72
N ALA A 283 -2.74 8.13 30.75
CA ALA A 283 -3.44 7.56 31.90
C ALA A 283 -3.14 6.07 32.11
N HIS A 284 -2.97 5.30 31.03
CA HIS A 284 -2.94 3.83 31.08
C HIS A 284 -1.65 3.20 30.52
N ALA A 285 -0.56 3.98 30.35
CA ALA A 285 0.71 3.52 29.77
C ALA A 285 1.22 2.19 30.38
N LYS A 286 1.19 2.08 31.72
CA LYS A 286 1.63 0.87 32.42
C LYS A 286 0.73 -0.34 32.08
N THR A 287 -0.58 -0.17 32.11
CA THR A 287 -1.54 -1.23 31.81
C THR A 287 -1.38 -1.70 30.36
N PHE A 288 -1.21 -0.77 29.42
CA PHE A 288 -1.01 -1.09 28.00
C PHE A 288 0.27 -1.88 27.75
N HIS A 289 1.35 -1.51 28.43
CA HIS A 289 2.59 -2.29 28.40
C HIS A 289 2.39 -3.71 28.98
N GLU A 290 1.70 -3.84 30.13
CA GLU A 290 1.46 -5.13 30.78
C GLU A 290 0.61 -6.10 29.95
N ILE A 291 -0.36 -5.59 29.15
CA ILE A 291 -1.18 -6.41 28.26
C ILE A 291 -0.59 -6.55 26.85
N GLY A 292 0.59 -5.96 26.59
CA GLY A 292 1.25 -5.99 25.28
C GLY A 292 0.43 -5.28 24.19
N PHE A 293 -0.27 -4.18 24.52
CA PHE A 293 -0.96 -3.38 23.51
C PHE A 293 0.02 -2.49 22.75
N HIS A 294 -0.03 -2.56 21.42
CA HIS A 294 0.78 -1.74 20.56
C HIS A 294 -0.11 -0.86 19.65
N PRO A 295 0.08 0.48 19.61
CA PRO A 295 -0.77 1.38 18.84
C PRO A 295 -0.77 1.11 17.33
N ASN A 296 0.30 0.52 16.80
CA ASN A 296 0.41 0.14 15.38
C ASN A 296 -0.63 -0.90 14.96
N ASN A 297 -1.21 -1.64 15.91
CA ASN A 297 -2.27 -2.62 15.66
C ASN A 297 -3.67 -1.99 15.67
N GLY A 298 -3.79 -0.75 16.15
CA GLY A 298 -5.04 -0.02 16.25
C GLY A 298 -5.88 -0.33 17.49
N LEU A 299 -6.94 0.44 17.66
CA LEU A 299 -7.80 0.36 18.85
C LEU A 299 -8.55 -0.98 18.97
N GLY A 300 -8.74 -1.69 17.86
CA GLY A 300 -9.33 -3.03 17.85
C GLY A 300 -8.52 -4.05 18.65
N ASP A 301 -7.18 -3.96 18.60
CA ASP A 301 -6.28 -4.79 19.42
C ASP A 301 -6.44 -4.46 20.91
N LEU A 302 -6.57 -3.18 21.28
CA LEU A 302 -6.86 -2.78 22.64
C LEU A 302 -8.16 -3.41 23.12
N TYR A 303 -9.25 -3.26 22.39
CA TYR A 303 -10.55 -3.84 22.77
C TYR A 303 -10.48 -5.36 22.97
N ALA A 304 -9.77 -6.08 22.11
CA ALA A 304 -9.58 -7.52 22.26
C ALA A 304 -8.80 -7.90 23.53
N LYS A 305 -7.88 -7.03 23.97
CA LYS A 305 -7.04 -7.28 25.16
C LYS A 305 -7.73 -6.82 26.46
N LEU A 306 -8.71 -5.93 26.40
CA LEU A 306 -9.46 -5.49 27.59
C LEU A 306 -10.13 -6.65 28.34
N ASP A 307 -10.56 -7.70 27.63
CA ASP A 307 -11.20 -8.87 28.24
C ASP A 307 -10.27 -9.66 29.19
N SER A 308 -8.96 -9.43 29.11
CA SER A 308 -7.96 -10.03 30.02
C SER A 308 -7.77 -9.24 31.32
N LEU A 309 -8.32 -8.03 31.41
CA LEU A 309 -8.17 -7.13 32.54
C LEU A 309 -9.31 -7.30 33.57
N PRO A 310 -9.09 -6.87 34.84
CA PRO A 310 -10.18 -6.74 35.80
C PRO A 310 -11.28 -5.82 35.25
N THR A 311 -12.55 -6.18 35.46
CA THR A 311 -13.70 -5.49 34.89
C THR A 311 -13.68 -3.98 35.16
N GLU A 312 -13.33 -3.55 36.38
CA GLU A 312 -13.26 -2.13 36.74
C GLU A 312 -12.24 -1.36 35.91
N VAL A 313 -11.09 -1.97 35.62
CA VAL A 313 -10.02 -1.35 34.81
C VAL A 313 -10.47 -1.28 33.34
N ALA A 314 -11.05 -2.34 32.82
CA ALA A 314 -11.56 -2.36 31.45
C ALA A 314 -12.70 -1.35 31.24
N GLU A 315 -13.61 -1.20 32.19
CA GLU A 315 -14.70 -0.21 32.14
C GLU A 315 -14.15 1.23 32.23
N GLN A 316 -13.12 1.48 33.07
CA GLN A 316 -12.49 2.77 33.12
C GLN A 316 -11.85 3.14 31.78
N ILE A 317 -11.08 2.24 31.15
CA ILE A 317 -10.46 2.47 29.84
C ILE A 317 -11.53 2.77 28.78
N ARG A 318 -12.63 2.03 28.77
CA ARG A 318 -13.77 2.28 27.85
C ARG A 318 -14.37 3.67 28.09
N GLY A 319 -14.58 4.06 29.35
CA GLY A 319 -15.10 5.37 29.71
C GLY A 319 -14.15 6.52 29.28
N ASP A 320 -12.83 6.33 29.42
CA ASP A 320 -11.84 7.32 28.99
C ASP A 320 -11.80 7.46 27.45
N ILE A 321 -12.01 6.35 26.72
CA ILE A 321 -12.15 6.39 25.24
C ILE A 321 -13.38 7.22 24.84
N GLU A 322 -14.53 6.99 25.47
CA GLU A 322 -15.76 7.76 25.19
C GLU A 322 -15.57 9.25 25.49
N ALA A 323 -14.92 9.60 26.60
CA ALA A 323 -14.60 10.99 26.93
C ALA A 323 -13.66 11.66 25.89
N ILE A 324 -12.79 10.89 25.24
CA ILE A 324 -11.96 11.39 24.15
C ILE A 324 -12.82 11.71 22.93
N TYR A 325 -13.77 10.85 22.56
CA TYR A 325 -14.68 11.11 21.44
C TYR A 325 -15.54 12.37 21.64
N GLU A 326 -15.86 12.74 22.90
CA GLU A 326 -16.56 13.99 23.21
C GLU A 326 -15.70 15.25 23.02
N SER A 327 -14.37 15.12 23.09
CA SER A 327 -13.42 16.24 23.09
C SER A 327 -12.58 16.36 21.83
N ARG A 328 -12.61 15.38 20.94
CA ARG A 328 -11.86 15.31 19.69
C ARG A 328 -12.82 15.35 18.48
N PRO A 329 -12.34 15.62 17.25
CA PRO A 329 -13.19 15.51 16.07
C PRO A 329 -13.70 14.09 15.91
N SER A 330 -14.93 13.93 15.43
CA SER A 330 -15.48 12.62 15.12
C SER A 330 -14.60 11.92 14.07
N LEU A 331 -14.37 10.61 14.26
CA LEU A 331 -13.64 9.79 13.31
C LEU A 331 -14.59 9.29 12.20
N ALA A 332 -14.05 9.16 10.99
CA ALA A 332 -14.74 8.42 9.95
C ALA A 332 -14.92 6.96 10.38
N MET A 333 -16.07 6.38 10.06
CA MET A 333 -16.46 5.04 10.49
C MET A 333 -16.22 4.03 9.37
N VAL A 334 -15.69 2.89 9.74
CA VAL A 334 -15.66 1.68 8.91
C VAL A 334 -17.02 0.96 9.02
N ASP A 335 -17.55 0.91 10.22
CA ASP A 335 -18.88 0.35 10.52
C ASP A 335 -19.52 1.16 11.65
N SER A 336 -20.47 2.02 11.28
CA SER A 336 -21.16 2.91 12.24
C SER A 336 -22.03 2.13 13.21
N ASP A 337 -22.66 1.04 12.77
CA ASP A 337 -23.57 0.24 13.61
C ASP A 337 -22.82 -0.51 14.71
N ARG A 338 -21.57 -0.85 14.46
CA ARG A 338 -20.69 -1.57 15.39
C ARG A 338 -19.71 -0.66 16.14
N GLY A 339 -19.70 0.63 15.85
CA GLY A 339 -18.77 1.58 16.44
C GLY A 339 -17.30 1.39 15.98
N ILE A 340 -17.08 0.76 14.82
CA ILE A 340 -15.74 0.54 14.28
C ILE A 340 -15.26 1.79 13.54
N THR A 341 -14.30 2.47 14.12
CA THR A 341 -13.72 3.68 13.54
C THR A 341 -12.58 3.37 12.57
N ASN A 342 -12.17 4.37 11.81
CA ASN A 342 -11.01 4.39 10.95
C ASN A 342 -9.67 4.10 11.69
N LEU A 343 -9.60 4.25 13.02
CA LEU A 343 -8.41 3.95 13.82
C LEU A 343 -8.46 2.59 14.54
N HIS A 344 -9.41 1.71 14.19
CA HIS A 344 -9.51 0.38 14.81
C HIS A 344 -8.45 -0.60 14.31
N VAL A 345 -8.25 -0.69 12.99
CA VAL A 345 -7.32 -1.65 12.38
C VAL A 345 -6.62 -0.99 11.19
N PRO A 346 -5.29 -1.02 11.10
CA PRO A 346 -4.55 -0.36 10.01
C PRO A 346 -4.91 -0.92 8.62
N SER A 347 -5.36 -2.17 8.51
CA SER A 347 -5.77 -2.79 7.25
C SER A 347 -7.13 -2.31 6.72
N ASP A 348 -7.95 -1.64 7.53
CA ASP A 348 -9.25 -1.14 7.12
C ASP A 348 -9.15 0.18 6.33
N VAL A 349 -7.98 0.80 6.32
CA VAL A 349 -7.72 2.12 5.73
C VAL A 349 -6.74 2.02 4.57
N ILE A 350 -7.09 1.26 3.56
CA ILE A 350 -6.28 1.14 2.35
C ILE A 350 -6.62 2.29 1.42
N ILE A 351 -5.68 3.21 1.20
CA ILE A 351 -5.84 4.45 0.44
C ILE A 351 -6.39 4.22 -0.97
N ASP A 352 -5.98 3.15 -1.65
CA ASP A 352 -6.42 2.79 -3.01
C ASP A 352 -7.92 2.51 -3.10
N ALA A 353 -8.54 2.13 -2.00
CA ALA A 353 -9.98 1.87 -1.90
C ALA A 353 -10.72 3.00 -1.18
N SER A 354 -10.19 3.49 -0.07
CA SER A 354 -10.87 4.47 0.79
C SER A 354 -10.98 5.85 0.14
N MET A 355 -9.93 6.33 -0.54
CA MET A 355 -9.99 7.64 -1.21
C MET A 355 -10.90 7.67 -2.44
N PRO A 356 -10.85 6.70 -3.38
CA PRO A 356 -11.85 6.61 -4.44
C PRO A 356 -13.29 6.49 -3.93
N ALA A 357 -13.53 5.74 -2.85
CA ALA A 357 -14.85 5.64 -2.22
C ALA A 357 -15.32 7.00 -1.67
N ALA A 358 -14.47 7.72 -0.94
CA ALA A 358 -14.77 9.06 -0.44
C ALA A 358 -15.07 10.05 -1.58
N ILE A 359 -14.26 10.05 -2.65
CA ILE A 359 -14.47 10.92 -3.80
C ILE A 359 -15.82 10.62 -4.49
N ARG A 360 -16.21 9.35 -4.62
CA ARG A 360 -17.52 8.96 -5.17
C ARG A 360 -18.71 9.36 -4.28
N THR A 361 -18.48 9.64 -3.02
CA THR A 361 -19.48 10.15 -2.07
C THR A 361 -19.31 11.63 -1.77
N SER A 362 -18.87 12.41 -2.76
CA SER A 362 -18.67 13.87 -2.66
C SER A 362 -17.58 14.29 -1.65
N GLY A 363 -16.55 13.46 -1.47
CA GLY A 363 -15.50 13.67 -0.48
C GLY A 363 -15.95 13.37 0.95
N LYS A 364 -17.16 12.84 1.13
CA LYS A 364 -17.74 12.57 2.44
C LYS A 364 -17.50 11.13 2.88
N MET A 365 -17.45 10.94 4.18
CA MET A 365 -17.38 9.62 4.81
C MET A 365 -18.48 9.46 5.86
N TRP A 366 -18.75 8.23 6.27
CA TRP A 366 -19.74 7.93 7.28
C TRP A 366 -19.26 8.38 8.67
N GLY A 367 -20.12 9.09 9.39
CA GLY A 367 -19.91 9.46 10.78
C GLY A 367 -20.50 8.47 11.78
N PRO A 368 -20.25 8.68 13.08
CA PRO A 368 -20.82 7.84 14.15
C PRO A 368 -22.36 7.82 14.16
N ASP A 369 -23.00 8.85 13.64
CA ASP A 369 -24.46 8.99 13.48
C ASP A 369 -25.03 8.23 12.28
N GLY A 370 -24.19 7.52 11.52
CA GLY A 370 -24.57 6.81 10.30
C GLY A 370 -24.93 7.73 9.13
N GLN A 371 -24.48 9.00 9.14
CA GLN A 371 -24.67 9.95 8.06
C GLN A 371 -23.34 10.31 7.40
N LEU A 372 -23.42 10.89 6.20
CA LEU A 372 -22.25 11.34 5.43
C LEU A 372 -21.87 12.77 5.80
N HIS A 373 -20.64 12.97 6.23
CA HIS A 373 -20.08 14.27 6.60
C HIS A 373 -18.82 14.60 5.78
N ASP A 374 -18.55 15.89 5.61
CA ASP A 374 -17.27 16.35 5.07
C ASP A 374 -16.11 15.85 5.93
N THR A 375 -14.97 15.62 5.30
CA THR A 375 -13.87 14.87 5.92
C THR A 375 -12.51 15.51 5.63
N HIS A 376 -11.67 15.63 6.66
CA HIS A 376 -10.24 15.83 6.48
C HIS A 376 -9.58 14.46 6.31
N ALA A 377 -9.18 14.13 5.08
CA ALA A 377 -8.48 12.90 4.74
C ALA A 377 -6.98 13.07 5.00
N VAL A 378 -6.47 12.44 6.04
CA VAL A 378 -5.06 12.53 6.45
C VAL A 378 -4.22 11.58 5.61
N ILE A 379 -3.34 12.15 4.79
CA ILE A 379 -2.36 11.45 3.95
C ILE A 379 -1.02 12.13 4.20
N PRO A 380 -0.20 11.68 5.14
CA PRO A 380 0.97 12.41 5.60
C PRO A 380 2.00 12.68 4.50
N ASP A 381 2.35 11.70 3.69
CA ASP A 381 3.40 11.79 2.66
C ASP A 381 2.90 12.50 1.39
N ARG A 382 3.59 13.55 0.97
CA ARG A 382 3.31 14.32 -0.24
C ARG A 382 3.56 13.58 -1.54
N SER A 383 4.23 12.45 -1.53
CA SER A 383 4.54 11.67 -2.74
C SER A 383 3.28 11.35 -3.56
N TYR A 384 2.13 11.20 -2.90
CA TYR A 384 0.87 10.83 -3.57
C TYR A 384 -0.38 11.56 -3.06
N SER A 385 -0.29 12.35 -2.01
CA SER A 385 -1.44 13.08 -1.43
C SER A 385 -2.05 14.09 -2.41
N GLY A 386 -1.20 14.76 -3.18
CA GLY A 386 -1.58 15.83 -4.10
C GLY A 386 -2.52 15.37 -5.23
N VAL A 387 -2.46 14.12 -5.64
CA VAL A 387 -3.36 13.54 -6.65
C VAL A 387 -4.81 13.59 -6.17
N TYR A 388 -5.06 13.14 -4.95
CA TYR A 388 -6.41 13.12 -4.38
C TYR A 388 -6.94 14.52 -4.13
N GLN A 389 -6.10 15.44 -3.65
CA GLN A 389 -6.50 16.84 -3.49
C GLN A 389 -6.88 17.47 -4.83
N ALA A 390 -6.09 17.25 -5.88
CA ALA A 390 -6.38 17.75 -7.22
C ALA A 390 -7.74 17.26 -7.75
N VAL A 391 -8.07 15.98 -7.54
CA VAL A 391 -9.38 15.43 -7.94
C VAL A 391 -10.52 16.03 -7.11
N ILE A 392 -10.34 16.19 -5.80
CA ILE A 392 -11.33 16.84 -4.91
C ILE A 392 -11.60 18.28 -5.38
N ASP A 393 -10.56 19.06 -5.61
CA ASP A 393 -10.69 20.46 -6.07
C ASP A 393 -11.34 20.54 -7.44
N PHE A 394 -10.99 19.64 -8.35
CA PHE A 394 -11.66 19.55 -9.66
C PHE A 394 -13.15 19.27 -9.51
N CYS A 395 -13.54 18.33 -8.65
CA CYS A 395 -14.93 17.97 -8.42
C CYS A 395 -15.70 19.11 -7.72
N LYS A 396 -15.08 19.84 -6.78
CA LYS A 396 -15.69 21.05 -6.17
C LYS A 396 -16.02 22.12 -7.20
N GLN A 397 -15.14 22.31 -8.18
CA GLN A 397 -15.32 23.35 -9.21
C GLN A 397 -16.25 22.91 -10.33
N ASN A 398 -16.28 21.63 -10.67
CA ASN A 398 -16.93 21.13 -11.89
C ASN A 398 -18.14 20.23 -11.62
N GLY A 399 -18.40 19.85 -10.37
CA GLY A 399 -19.35 18.81 -10.02
C GLY A 399 -18.80 17.40 -10.21
N ALA A 400 -19.63 16.39 -9.97
CA ALA A 400 -19.30 14.98 -10.17
C ALA A 400 -19.17 14.64 -11.67
N PHE A 401 -18.37 13.61 -11.97
CA PHE A 401 -18.30 13.05 -13.32
C PHE A 401 -19.62 12.36 -13.71
N ASP A 402 -20.02 12.51 -14.96
CA ASP A 402 -21.14 11.77 -15.55
C ASP A 402 -20.64 10.44 -16.13
N VAL A 403 -21.01 9.34 -15.50
CA VAL A 403 -20.63 7.97 -15.92
C VAL A 403 -21.07 7.66 -17.35
N THR A 404 -22.13 8.31 -17.85
CA THR A 404 -22.66 8.07 -19.20
C THR A 404 -21.83 8.71 -20.31
N THR A 405 -21.10 9.78 -20.00
CA THR A 405 -20.37 10.59 -21.00
C THR A 405 -18.87 10.67 -20.76
N MET A 406 -18.41 10.42 -19.53
CA MET A 406 -16.99 10.54 -19.17
C MET A 406 -16.08 9.62 -19.97
N GLY A 407 -14.85 10.10 -20.22
CA GLY A 407 -13.76 9.28 -20.77
C GLY A 407 -13.26 8.22 -19.80
N ASN A 408 -12.44 7.30 -20.30
CA ASN A 408 -11.73 6.32 -19.46
C ASN A 408 -10.30 6.73 -19.19
N VAL A 409 -9.79 6.28 -18.06
CA VAL A 409 -8.38 6.36 -17.74
C VAL A 409 -7.83 4.94 -17.65
N SER A 410 -7.03 4.54 -18.64
CA SER A 410 -6.22 3.34 -18.56
C SER A 410 -4.93 3.64 -17.81
N ASN A 411 -4.26 2.61 -17.29
CA ASN A 411 -3.02 2.79 -16.54
C ASN A 411 -1.91 1.85 -17.03
N VAL A 412 -0.74 2.42 -17.28
CA VAL A 412 0.51 1.70 -17.46
C VAL A 412 1.38 2.00 -16.24
N GLY A 413 1.56 1.01 -15.38
CA GLY A 413 2.25 1.17 -14.09
C GLY A 413 3.62 0.51 -14.07
N LEU A 414 4.64 1.21 -13.57
CA LEU A 414 5.99 0.69 -13.38
C LEU A 414 6.02 -0.28 -12.19
N MET A 415 5.95 -1.57 -12.46
CA MET A 415 5.79 -2.62 -11.44
C MET A 415 6.54 -3.92 -11.77
N ALA A 416 7.25 -3.99 -12.90
CA ALA A 416 7.92 -5.20 -13.38
C ALA A 416 9.06 -5.66 -12.47
N LYS A 417 9.41 -6.94 -12.61
CA LYS A 417 10.59 -7.55 -11.98
C LYS A 417 10.58 -7.44 -10.45
N LYS A 418 9.40 -7.64 -9.87
CA LYS A 418 9.21 -7.56 -8.41
C LYS A 418 9.63 -6.21 -7.86
N ALA A 419 9.23 -5.12 -8.57
CA ALA A 419 9.45 -3.78 -8.09
C ALA A 419 8.99 -3.67 -6.63
N GLU A 420 9.89 -3.22 -5.79
CA GLU A 420 9.62 -3.11 -4.36
C GLU A 420 8.64 -1.99 -4.10
N GLU A 421 7.79 -2.19 -3.10
CA GLU A 421 6.93 -1.14 -2.63
C GLU A 421 7.60 -0.43 -1.44
N TYR A 422 7.56 0.88 -1.45
CA TYR A 422 8.16 1.71 -0.40
C TYR A 422 7.62 1.31 0.98
N GLY A 423 8.54 1.12 1.94
CA GLY A 423 8.18 0.79 3.31
C GLY A 423 7.68 -0.64 3.55
N SER A 424 7.86 -1.56 2.59
CA SER A 424 7.30 -2.92 2.65
C SER A 424 8.30 -4.04 2.91
N HIS A 425 9.57 -3.74 3.08
CA HIS A 425 10.63 -4.76 3.12
C HIS A 425 11.74 -4.45 4.13
N ASP A 426 12.79 -5.27 4.08
CA ASP A 426 13.95 -5.28 4.98
C ASP A 426 14.96 -4.12 4.77
N LYS A 427 14.59 -3.11 3.99
CA LYS A 427 15.30 -1.83 3.84
C LYS A 427 14.48 -0.66 4.40
N THR A 428 13.56 -0.96 5.31
CA THR A 428 12.76 0.03 6.04
C THR A 428 12.93 -0.20 7.54
N PHE A 429 13.31 0.85 8.25
CA PHE A 429 13.71 0.79 9.66
C PHE A 429 13.03 1.91 10.45
N GLU A 430 12.56 1.58 11.66
CA GLU A 430 12.32 2.55 12.72
C GLU A 430 13.64 2.78 13.45
N ILE A 431 14.07 4.02 13.58
CA ILE A 431 15.39 4.38 14.08
C ILE A 431 15.35 4.48 15.61
N GLU A 432 16.29 3.82 16.27
CA GLU A 432 16.31 3.72 17.74
C GLU A 432 16.92 4.94 18.45
N ALA A 433 17.81 5.68 17.76
CA ALA A 433 18.55 6.80 18.35
C ALA A 433 18.85 7.90 17.32
N ALA A 434 19.23 9.09 17.81
CA ALA A 434 19.70 10.16 16.94
C ALA A 434 21.05 9.83 16.29
N GLY A 435 21.19 10.17 15.00
CA GLY A 435 22.40 9.88 14.24
C GLY A 435 22.25 10.18 12.75
N VAL A 436 23.00 9.43 11.91
CA VAL A 436 22.97 9.55 10.46
C VAL A 436 22.85 8.16 9.84
N VAL A 437 21.86 7.94 8.99
CA VAL A 437 21.78 6.72 8.16
C VAL A 437 22.46 6.98 6.83
N LYS A 438 23.33 6.06 6.42
CA LYS A 438 24.12 6.15 5.18
C LYS A 438 23.93 4.92 4.31
N VAL A 439 23.87 5.14 3.01
CA VAL A 439 23.99 4.09 1.99
C VAL A 439 25.40 4.17 1.42
N VAL A 440 26.18 3.12 1.61
CA VAL A 440 27.61 3.10 1.32
C VAL A 440 27.92 1.98 0.33
N ASP A 441 28.68 2.30 -0.72
CA ASP A 441 29.13 1.31 -1.72
C ASP A 441 30.31 0.45 -1.24
N GLU A 442 30.75 -0.51 -2.06
CA GLU A 442 31.87 -1.41 -1.76
C GLU A 442 33.21 -0.67 -1.57
N GLN A 443 33.34 0.51 -2.16
CA GLN A 443 34.52 1.34 -2.07
C GLN A 443 34.54 2.26 -0.85
N GLY A 444 33.42 2.28 -0.10
CA GLY A 444 33.24 3.14 1.05
C GLY A 444 32.73 4.55 0.69
N THR A 445 32.24 4.74 -0.53
CA THR A 445 31.62 6.01 -0.96
C THR A 445 30.20 6.11 -0.41
N VAL A 446 29.88 7.23 0.21
CA VAL A 446 28.52 7.52 0.66
C VAL A 446 27.68 7.98 -0.54
N LEU A 447 26.68 7.21 -0.92
CA LEU A 447 25.78 7.52 -2.03
C LEU A 447 24.61 8.38 -1.59
N MET A 448 24.07 8.14 -0.40
CA MET A 448 22.98 8.88 0.22
C MET A 448 23.18 8.92 1.72
N GLU A 449 22.78 10.01 2.37
CA GLU A 449 22.81 10.13 3.83
C GLU A 449 21.67 10.99 4.36
N HIS A 450 21.12 10.62 5.52
CA HIS A 450 20.06 11.35 6.20
C HIS A 450 20.35 11.47 7.69
N GLU A 451 20.22 12.68 8.21
CA GLU A 451 20.12 12.89 9.66
C GLU A 451 18.79 12.32 10.16
N VAL A 452 18.81 11.65 11.31
CA VAL A 452 17.65 10.99 11.90
C VAL A 452 17.59 11.18 13.39
N GLU A 453 16.39 11.20 13.94
CA GLU A 453 16.11 11.18 15.38
C GLU A 453 15.50 9.83 15.79
N ALA A 454 15.45 9.55 17.09
CA ALA A 454 14.79 8.33 17.60
C ALA A 454 13.31 8.30 17.19
N GLY A 455 12.86 7.17 16.68
CA GLY A 455 11.50 6.96 16.19
C GLY A 455 11.30 7.31 14.72
N ASP A 456 12.24 8.02 14.07
CA ASP A 456 12.13 8.32 12.64
C ASP A 456 12.07 7.06 11.81
N ILE A 457 11.32 7.12 10.69
CA ILE A 457 11.17 5.99 9.77
C ILE A 457 12.04 6.24 8.55
N TRP A 458 13.10 5.45 8.39
CA TRP A 458 13.97 5.51 7.23
C TRP A 458 13.71 4.34 6.29
N ARG A 459 13.74 4.59 4.98
CA ARG A 459 13.54 3.55 3.96
C ARG A 459 14.40 3.77 2.72
N MET A 460 14.74 2.66 2.02
CA MET A 460 15.40 2.65 0.72
C MET A 460 14.61 1.79 -0.27
N CYS A 461 14.58 2.18 -1.53
CA CYS A 461 13.97 1.43 -2.63
C CYS A 461 14.90 1.28 -3.82
N GLN A 462 14.55 0.35 -4.72
CA GLN A 462 15.26 0.03 -5.94
C GLN A 462 14.28 -0.05 -7.12
N THR A 463 14.67 0.55 -8.26
CA THR A 463 13.88 0.47 -9.50
C THR A 463 14.78 0.03 -10.64
N LYS A 464 14.51 -1.18 -11.15
CA LYS A 464 15.34 -1.83 -12.18
C LYS A 464 15.19 -1.16 -13.53
N ASP A 465 16.31 -0.91 -14.19
CA ASP A 465 16.36 -0.23 -15.50
C ASP A 465 15.55 -0.95 -16.58
N ILE A 466 15.63 -2.28 -16.64
CA ILE A 466 14.87 -3.09 -17.59
C ILE A 466 13.35 -2.94 -17.41
N ALA A 467 12.89 -2.70 -16.17
CA ALA A 467 11.50 -2.43 -15.88
C ALA A 467 11.07 -1.05 -16.42
N ILE A 468 11.94 -0.05 -16.30
CA ILE A 468 11.71 1.30 -16.83
C ILE A 468 11.66 1.27 -18.35
N GLN A 469 12.58 0.57 -19.02
CA GLN A 469 12.57 0.41 -20.48
C GLN A 469 11.25 -0.20 -20.98
N ASP A 470 10.82 -1.28 -20.37
CA ASP A 470 9.55 -1.93 -20.71
C ASP A 470 8.33 -1.04 -20.42
N TRP A 471 8.36 -0.27 -19.34
CA TRP A 471 7.31 0.68 -18.98
C TRP A 471 7.14 1.78 -20.04
N VAL A 472 8.24 2.36 -20.51
CA VAL A 472 8.24 3.35 -21.61
C VAL A 472 7.73 2.73 -22.90
N ARG A 473 8.20 1.54 -23.26
CA ARG A 473 7.73 0.77 -24.43
C ARG A 473 6.21 0.56 -24.39
N LEU A 474 5.69 0.09 -23.26
CA LEU A 474 4.25 -0.12 -23.08
C LEU A 474 3.43 1.17 -23.25
N ALA A 475 3.92 2.29 -22.69
CA ALA A 475 3.25 3.59 -22.82
C ALA A 475 3.16 4.02 -24.31
N VAL A 476 4.27 3.90 -25.05
CA VAL A 476 4.32 4.22 -26.49
C VAL A 476 3.40 3.30 -27.28
N GLU A 477 3.46 1.99 -27.05
CA GLU A 477 2.59 1.01 -27.73
C GLU A 477 1.11 1.29 -27.47
N ARG A 478 0.73 1.62 -26.22
CA ARG A 478 -0.65 1.95 -25.87
C ARG A 478 -1.12 3.24 -26.54
N ALA A 479 -0.29 4.29 -26.51
CA ALA A 479 -0.59 5.53 -27.21
C ALA A 479 -0.81 5.29 -28.71
N ARG A 480 0.06 4.50 -29.33
CA ARG A 480 -0.03 4.18 -30.78
C ARG A 480 -1.27 3.36 -31.13
N LEU A 481 -1.58 2.33 -30.31
CA LEU A 481 -2.73 1.44 -30.55
C LEU A 481 -4.09 2.13 -30.35
N THR A 482 -4.15 3.11 -29.44
CA THR A 482 -5.42 3.74 -29.05
C THR A 482 -5.60 5.14 -29.62
N GLY A 483 -4.52 5.83 -30.00
CA GLY A 483 -4.53 7.27 -30.34
C GLY A 483 -4.78 8.18 -29.15
N ASN A 484 -4.78 7.66 -27.93
CA ASN A 484 -5.02 8.43 -26.72
C ASN A 484 -3.75 9.12 -26.23
N ALA A 485 -3.90 10.27 -25.56
CA ALA A 485 -2.81 10.92 -24.86
C ALA A 485 -2.25 10.01 -23.75
N ALA A 486 -0.93 9.89 -23.70
CA ALA A 486 -0.18 9.18 -22.65
C ALA A 486 0.56 10.21 -21.79
N ILE A 487 0.28 10.25 -20.50
CA ILE A 487 0.86 11.19 -19.57
C ILE A 487 1.70 10.43 -18.55
N PHE A 488 3.01 10.69 -18.53
CA PHE A 488 3.90 10.23 -17.46
C PHE A 488 3.71 11.12 -16.24
N TRP A 489 3.39 10.51 -15.11
CA TRP A 489 3.13 11.21 -13.84
C TRP A 489 4.41 11.27 -13.03
N LEU A 490 5.27 12.23 -13.33
CA LEU A 490 6.59 12.39 -12.73
C LEU A 490 6.82 13.87 -12.37
N ASP A 491 7.32 14.11 -11.16
CA ASP A 491 7.66 15.42 -10.61
C ASP A 491 9.18 15.64 -10.64
N GLU A 492 9.65 16.61 -11.40
CA GLU A 492 11.07 16.95 -11.48
C GLU A 492 11.67 17.40 -10.13
N ASN A 493 10.83 17.82 -9.18
CA ASN A 493 11.25 18.24 -7.85
C ASN A 493 11.36 17.08 -6.86
N ARG A 494 10.89 15.88 -7.21
CA ARG A 494 11.08 14.66 -6.45
C ARG A 494 12.33 13.93 -6.94
N ALA A 495 13.25 13.61 -6.03
CA ALA A 495 14.55 13.07 -6.39
C ALA A 495 14.48 11.78 -7.24
N HIS A 496 13.62 10.82 -6.85
CA HIS A 496 13.35 9.60 -7.61
C HIS A 496 12.79 9.91 -9.00
N ASP A 497 11.77 10.76 -9.08
CA ASP A 497 11.10 11.08 -10.34
C ASP A 497 12.04 11.81 -11.30
N ALA A 498 12.95 12.64 -10.79
CA ALA A 498 13.97 13.31 -11.62
C ALA A 498 14.87 12.28 -12.34
N GLN A 499 15.25 11.18 -11.66
CA GLN A 499 16.01 10.08 -12.31
C GLN A 499 15.14 9.39 -13.37
N LEU A 500 13.85 9.12 -13.05
CA LEU A 500 12.93 8.51 -14.01
C LEU A 500 12.68 9.40 -15.23
N ILE A 501 12.57 10.72 -15.07
CA ILE A 501 12.43 11.66 -16.19
C ILE A 501 13.63 11.56 -17.14
N GLY A 502 14.86 11.48 -16.59
CA GLY A 502 16.06 11.25 -17.38
C GLY A 502 15.98 9.95 -18.19
N LYS A 503 15.58 8.86 -17.56
CA LYS A 503 15.41 7.54 -18.19
C LYS A 503 14.28 7.54 -19.24
N VAL A 504 13.12 8.15 -18.95
CA VAL A 504 12.01 8.25 -19.89
C VAL A 504 12.44 9.01 -21.15
N ASN A 505 13.10 10.17 -20.99
CA ASN A 505 13.59 10.95 -22.13
C ASN A 505 14.60 10.15 -22.97
N GLN A 506 15.48 9.39 -22.32
CA GLN A 506 16.42 8.50 -23.01
C GLN A 506 15.68 7.44 -23.83
N TYR A 507 14.79 6.68 -23.19
CA TYR A 507 14.14 5.53 -23.83
C TYR A 507 13.03 5.91 -24.81
N LEU A 508 12.39 7.06 -24.70
CA LEU A 508 11.51 7.57 -25.74
C LEU A 508 12.26 7.77 -27.07
N GLY A 509 13.57 8.08 -27.02
CA GLY A 509 14.43 8.17 -28.21
C GLY A 509 14.59 6.84 -28.98
N ASP A 510 14.37 5.70 -28.33
CA ASP A 510 14.46 4.37 -28.95
C ASP A 510 13.16 3.98 -29.68
N HIS A 511 12.12 4.79 -29.61
CA HIS A 511 10.80 4.54 -30.19
C HIS A 511 10.38 5.61 -31.19
N ASP A 512 9.68 5.22 -32.25
CA ASP A 512 8.99 6.19 -33.10
C ASP A 512 7.80 6.77 -32.34
N THR A 513 7.91 8.02 -31.91
CA THR A 513 6.85 8.77 -31.19
C THR A 513 6.10 9.75 -32.12
N SER A 514 6.36 9.71 -33.42
CA SER A 514 5.76 10.62 -34.38
C SER A 514 4.21 10.52 -34.35
N GLY A 515 3.56 11.67 -34.17
CA GLY A 515 2.11 11.79 -34.14
C GLY A 515 1.46 11.26 -32.85
N LEU A 516 2.22 10.91 -31.82
CA LEU A 516 1.70 10.55 -30.51
C LEU A 516 1.65 11.79 -29.59
N ASP A 517 0.60 11.85 -28.77
CA ASP A 517 0.46 12.84 -27.70
C ASP A 517 1.04 12.23 -26.41
N ILE A 518 2.33 12.49 -26.16
CA ILE A 518 3.06 12.00 -24.98
C ILE A 518 3.58 13.20 -24.21
N SER A 519 3.30 13.26 -22.90
CA SER A 519 3.77 14.33 -22.03
C SER A 519 4.25 13.78 -20.67
N ILE A 520 5.07 14.57 -19.98
CA ILE A 520 5.52 14.32 -18.60
C ILE A 520 5.00 15.49 -17.76
N LEU A 521 4.23 15.19 -16.73
CA LEU A 521 3.64 16.19 -15.84
C LEU A 521 3.74 15.75 -14.38
N PRO A 522 3.93 16.69 -13.45
CA PRO A 522 3.83 16.38 -12.02
C PRO A 522 2.47 15.74 -11.69
N PRO A 523 2.40 14.78 -10.74
CA PRO A 523 1.20 13.97 -10.48
C PRO A 523 -0.09 14.79 -10.28
N SER A 524 -0.03 15.89 -9.52
CA SER A 524 -1.19 16.76 -9.30
C SER A 524 -1.67 17.43 -10.59
N GLN A 525 -0.75 17.89 -11.44
CA GLN A 525 -1.08 18.49 -12.73
C GLN A 525 -1.59 17.45 -13.72
N ALA A 526 -0.96 16.27 -13.76
CA ALA A 526 -1.39 15.13 -14.57
C ALA A 526 -2.81 14.71 -14.20
N ALA A 527 -3.15 14.70 -12.89
CA ALA A 527 -4.49 14.43 -12.41
C ALA A 527 -5.51 15.45 -12.92
N LEU A 528 -5.21 16.75 -12.84
CA LEU A 528 -6.11 17.82 -13.33
C LEU A 528 -6.35 17.71 -14.83
N VAL A 529 -5.28 17.52 -15.63
CA VAL A 529 -5.40 17.34 -17.09
C VAL A 529 -6.23 16.09 -17.41
N THR A 530 -5.98 14.98 -16.70
CA THR A 530 -6.73 13.74 -16.86
C THR A 530 -8.20 13.90 -16.49
N CYS A 531 -8.51 14.60 -15.40
CA CYS A 531 -9.88 14.91 -14.99
C CYS A 531 -10.60 15.77 -16.04
N GLN A 532 -9.94 16.79 -16.58
CA GLN A 532 -10.53 17.63 -17.64
C GLN A 532 -10.82 16.80 -18.89
N ARG A 533 -9.86 16.02 -19.37
CA ARG A 533 -10.05 15.12 -20.52
C ARG A 533 -11.19 14.11 -20.28
N CYS A 534 -11.23 13.53 -19.08
CA CYS A 534 -12.29 12.62 -18.67
C CYS A 534 -13.67 13.31 -18.73
N LYS A 535 -13.79 14.53 -18.19
CA LYS A 535 -15.02 15.34 -18.27
C LYS A 535 -15.44 15.62 -19.71
N ASP A 536 -14.47 15.86 -20.60
CA ASP A 536 -14.71 16.12 -22.02
C ASP A 536 -14.99 14.83 -22.84
N GLY A 537 -15.08 13.67 -22.18
CA GLY A 537 -15.34 12.37 -22.82
C GLY A 537 -14.13 11.76 -23.53
N LEU A 538 -12.92 12.29 -23.27
CA LEU A 538 -11.68 11.84 -23.89
C LEU A 538 -10.97 10.80 -23.00
N ASP A 539 -10.55 9.71 -23.62
CA ASP A 539 -9.75 8.68 -22.96
C ASP A 539 -8.30 9.16 -22.77
N THR A 540 -7.67 8.70 -21.69
CA THR A 540 -6.29 9.04 -21.33
C THR A 540 -5.56 7.80 -20.84
N ILE A 541 -4.26 7.72 -21.12
CA ILE A 541 -3.36 6.72 -20.54
C ILE A 541 -2.55 7.40 -19.44
N SER A 542 -2.82 7.04 -18.19
CA SER A 542 -1.96 7.41 -17.07
C SER A 542 -0.75 6.48 -17.03
N VAL A 543 0.45 7.05 -17.09
CA VAL A 543 1.71 6.31 -17.05
C VAL A 543 2.38 6.64 -15.73
N THR A 544 2.18 5.76 -14.74
CA THR A 544 2.53 6.04 -13.34
C THR A 544 3.78 5.30 -12.91
N GLY A 545 4.63 5.96 -12.14
CA GLY A 545 5.72 5.34 -11.41
C GLY A 545 5.24 4.48 -10.24
N ASN A 546 6.20 3.98 -9.48
CA ASN A 546 5.93 3.19 -8.28
C ASN A 546 5.85 4.11 -7.03
#